data_18a9331644fec8dae0ab938ce59bef45
#
_entry.id   18a9331644fec8dae0ab938ce59bef45
#
_cell.length_a   1.000
_cell.length_b   1.000
_cell.length_c   1.000
_cell.angle_alpha   90.00
_cell.angle_beta   90.00
_cell.angle_gamma   90.00
#
_symmetry.space_group_name_H-M   'P 1'
#
loop_
_entity.id
_entity.type
_entity.pdbx_description
1 polymer ?
#
loop_
_entity_poly.entity_id
_entity_poly.type
_entity_poly.pdbx_seq_one_letter_code
_entity_poly.pdbx_strand_id
1 'polypeptide(L)'
;MSLCLAAGALVATLAVDAFTLAWTHSIEKIRWEEDWRIEAGRLHLVEARIHGSGAGMEPPEGAVLERGVWRYRPLVAPVERLRLANSAYTADYELCFDGRCRPLAEVAGSAENAPMELHAC
;
A
#
# COMPACT_ATOMS: atom_id res chain seq x y z
N MET A 1 14.38 2.13 -12.12
CA MET A 1 14.41 1.82 -10.68
C MET A 1 13.53 0.63 -10.37
N SER A 2 13.73 0.02 -9.24
CA SER A 2 12.98 -1.15 -8.82
C SER A 2 12.40 -0.94 -7.44
N LEU A 3 11.42 -1.75 -7.10
CA LEU A 3 10.89 -1.85 -5.75
C LEU A 3 11.49 -3.07 -5.08
N CYS A 4 12.13 -2.87 -3.95
CA CYS A 4 12.68 -3.96 -3.15
C CYS A 4 11.80 -4.22 -1.93
N LEU A 5 11.55 -5.50 -1.67
CA LEU A 5 10.82 -5.98 -0.51
C LEU A 5 11.82 -6.69 0.41
N ALA A 6 11.79 -6.33 1.67
CA ALA A 6 12.69 -6.90 2.67
C ALA A 6 11.93 -7.29 3.93
N ALA A 7 12.18 -8.49 4.42
CA ALA A 7 11.68 -8.98 5.70
C ALA A 7 12.90 -9.37 6.55
N GLY A 8 13.60 -8.32 7.06
CA GLY A 8 14.93 -8.49 7.62
C GLY A 8 16.00 -8.52 6.53
N ALA A 9 15.99 -9.53 5.68
CA ALA A 9 16.81 -9.62 4.48
C ALA A 9 15.98 -9.30 3.24
N LEU A 10 16.63 -9.01 2.11
CA LEU A 10 15.96 -8.82 0.84
C LEU A 10 15.29 -10.13 0.42
N VAL A 11 13.98 -10.07 0.10
CA VAL A 11 13.21 -11.25 -0.29
C VAL A 11 12.69 -11.18 -1.72
N ALA A 12 12.53 -9.97 -2.29
CA ALA A 12 12.06 -9.82 -3.66
C ALA A 12 12.50 -8.47 -4.24
N THR A 13 12.68 -8.43 -5.55
CA THR A 13 12.94 -7.21 -6.32
C THR A 13 11.99 -7.19 -7.51
N LEU A 14 11.24 -6.11 -7.64
CA LEU A 14 10.28 -5.92 -8.72
C LEU A 14 10.71 -4.76 -9.61
N ALA A 15 10.76 -4.99 -10.91
CA ALA A 15 11.14 -3.96 -11.89
C ALA A 15 9.93 -3.06 -12.20
N VAL A 16 9.51 -2.28 -11.24
CA VAL A 16 8.37 -1.37 -11.36
C VAL A 16 8.72 0.02 -10.86
N ASP A 17 8.12 1.06 -11.46
CA ASP A 17 8.26 2.44 -11.04
C ASP A 17 7.04 2.93 -10.25
N ALA A 18 5.99 2.14 -10.24
CA ALA A 18 4.74 2.47 -9.55
C ALA A 18 4.07 1.19 -9.07
N PHE A 19 3.34 1.30 -8.00
CA PHE A 19 2.57 0.20 -7.45
C PHE A 19 1.41 0.74 -6.62
N THR A 20 0.43 -0.12 -6.36
CA THR A 20 -0.67 0.17 -5.45
C THR A 20 -0.57 -0.76 -4.26
N LEU A 21 -0.67 -0.21 -3.08
CA LEU A 21 -0.75 -0.98 -1.85
C LEU A 21 -2.22 -0.96 -1.41
N ALA A 22 -2.78 -2.14 -1.16
CA ALA A 22 -4.18 -2.26 -0.80
C ALA A 22 -4.33 -3.12 0.45
N TRP A 23 -5.34 -2.83 1.23
CA TRP A 23 -5.68 -3.63 2.42
C TRP A 23 -7.15 -3.42 2.75
N THR A 24 -7.70 -4.35 3.52
CA THR A 24 -9.06 -4.24 4.02
C THR A 24 -9.02 -3.95 5.51
N HIS A 25 -9.70 -2.89 5.92
CA HIS A 25 -9.77 -2.52 7.33
C HIS A 25 -10.47 -3.65 8.12
N SER A 26 -9.86 -4.10 9.20
CA SER A 26 -10.31 -5.29 9.92
C SER A 26 -11.70 -5.16 10.57
N ILE A 27 -12.07 -3.97 11.00
CA ILE A 27 -13.35 -3.70 11.66
C ILE A 27 -14.41 -3.29 10.65
N GLU A 28 -14.13 -2.28 9.86
CA GLU A 28 -15.08 -1.71 8.90
C GLU A 28 -15.23 -2.56 7.64
N LYS A 29 -14.28 -3.43 7.36
CA LYS A 29 -14.23 -4.28 6.16
C LYS A 29 -14.27 -3.48 4.87
N ILE A 30 -13.73 -2.29 4.91
CA ILE A 30 -13.63 -1.38 3.77
C ILE A 30 -12.24 -1.49 3.16
N ARG A 31 -12.20 -1.55 1.83
CA ARG A 31 -10.94 -1.62 1.11
C ARG A 31 -10.31 -0.23 1.03
N TRP A 32 -9.04 -0.16 1.38
CA TRP A 32 -8.19 1.02 1.25
C TRP A 32 -7.14 0.74 0.19
N GLU A 33 -6.81 1.75 -0.60
CA GLU A 33 -5.78 1.66 -1.62
C GLU A 33 -4.93 2.91 -1.62
N GLU A 34 -3.62 2.72 -1.83
CA GLU A 34 -2.67 3.82 -1.95
C GLU A 34 -1.81 3.61 -3.19
N ASP A 35 -1.81 4.59 -4.09
CA ASP A 35 -0.94 4.57 -5.26
C ASP A 35 0.37 5.24 -4.92
N TRP A 36 1.45 4.53 -5.13
CA TRP A 36 2.81 4.98 -4.87
C TRP A 36 3.60 5.04 -6.16
N ARG A 37 4.54 5.97 -6.23
CA ARG A 37 5.46 6.10 -7.36
C ARG A 37 6.89 6.20 -6.83
N ILE A 38 7.83 5.59 -7.55
CA ILE A 38 9.24 5.66 -7.23
C ILE A 38 9.86 6.80 -8.03
N GLU A 39 10.41 7.79 -7.34
CA GLU A 39 11.10 8.93 -7.92
C GLU A 39 12.28 9.32 -7.05
N ALA A 40 13.44 9.56 -7.68
CA ALA A 40 14.65 10.00 -7.00
C ALA A 40 15.03 9.13 -5.80
N GLY A 41 14.85 7.81 -5.92
CA GLY A 41 15.18 6.85 -4.87
C GLY A 41 14.23 6.84 -3.69
N ARG A 42 13.07 7.48 -3.80
CA ARG A 42 12.08 7.57 -2.73
C ARG A 42 10.69 7.12 -3.18
N LEU A 43 9.86 6.80 -2.22
CA LEU A 43 8.48 6.43 -2.46
C LEU A 43 7.58 7.66 -2.24
N HIS A 44 6.83 8.01 -3.29
CA HIS A 44 5.92 9.15 -3.29
C HIS A 44 4.47 8.65 -3.30
N LEU A 45 3.70 9.06 -2.31
CA LEU A 45 2.27 8.75 -2.26
C LEU A 45 1.53 9.70 -3.19
N VAL A 46 0.92 9.16 -4.22
CA VAL A 46 0.27 9.94 -5.28
C VAL A 46 -1.21 10.14 -5.00
N GLU A 47 -1.92 9.08 -4.66
CA GLU A 47 -3.36 9.11 -4.42
C GLU A 47 -3.74 8.03 -3.42
N ALA A 48 -4.77 8.31 -2.63
CA ALA A 48 -5.38 7.31 -1.76
C ALA A 48 -6.85 7.18 -2.10
N ARG A 49 -7.37 5.97 -1.98
CA ARG A 49 -8.77 5.65 -2.23
C ARG A 49 -9.35 4.85 -1.08
N ILE A 50 -10.58 5.20 -0.70
CA ILE A 50 -11.33 4.48 0.32
C ILE A 50 -12.64 4.03 -0.30
N HIS A 51 -12.86 2.72 -0.35
CA HIS A 51 -14.03 2.12 -0.97
C HIS A 51 -15.18 2.05 0.02
N GLY A 52 -16.01 3.10 0.05
CA GLY A 52 -17.18 3.17 0.89
C GLY A 52 -17.07 4.21 1.98
N SER A 53 -18.16 4.41 2.69
CA SER A 53 -18.24 5.29 3.86
C SER A 53 -18.61 4.44 5.06
N GLY A 54 -17.66 4.21 5.93
CA GLY A 54 -17.89 3.53 7.19
C GLY A 54 -18.29 4.52 8.28
N ALA A 55 -19.07 4.04 9.25
CA ALA A 55 -19.38 4.84 10.43
C ALA A 55 -18.09 5.23 11.15
N GLY A 56 -17.90 6.50 11.41
CA GLY A 56 -16.71 7.01 12.08
C GLY A 56 -15.56 7.40 11.16
N MET A 57 -15.73 7.24 9.85
CA MET A 57 -14.74 7.68 8.88
C MET A 57 -15.21 8.95 8.19
N GLU A 58 -14.58 10.06 8.54
CA GLU A 58 -14.74 11.28 7.78
C GLU A 58 -13.69 11.33 6.68
N PRO A 59 -14.08 11.49 5.41
CA PRO A 59 -13.10 11.64 4.36
C PRO A 59 -12.28 12.92 4.58
N PRO A 60 -10.99 12.91 4.21
CA PRO A 60 -10.16 14.10 4.33
C PRO A 60 -10.72 15.27 3.53
N GLU A 61 -10.36 16.48 3.95
CA GLU A 61 -10.71 17.68 3.21
C GLU A 61 -10.17 17.58 1.78
N GLY A 62 -11.01 17.94 0.81
CA GLY A 62 -10.65 17.86 -0.59
C GLY A 62 -10.90 16.51 -1.24
N ALA A 63 -11.38 15.52 -0.49
CA ALA A 63 -11.71 14.22 -1.06
C ALA A 63 -12.92 14.31 -1.98
N VAL A 64 -12.87 13.60 -3.10
CA VAL A 64 -13.96 13.55 -4.09
C VAL A 64 -14.58 12.17 -4.07
N LEU A 65 -15.90 12.10 -3.97
CA LEU A 65 -16.64 10.85 -4.03
C LEU A 65 -17.03 10.55 -5.47
N GLU A 66 -16.54 9.42 -6.00
CA GLU A 66 -16.91 8.93 -7.31
C GLU A 66 -17.29 7.45 -7.23
N ARG A 67 -18.51 7.12 -7.61
CA ARG A 67 -19.00 5.73 -7.66
C ARG A 67 -18.78 4.96 -6.36
N GLY A 68 -18.99 5.61 -5.22
CA GLY A 68 -18.80 4.99 -3.92
C GLY A 68 -17.37 4.92 -3.42
N VAL A 69 -16.44 5.53 -4.15
CA VAL A 69 -15.01 5.56 -3.79
C VAL A 69 -14.58 6.98 -3.50
N TRP A 70 -14.03 7.19 -2.31
CA TRP A 70 -13.42 8.46 -1.94
C TRP A 70 -12.00 8.51 -2.47
N ARG A 71 -11.66 9.57 -3.22
CA ARG A 71 -10.32 9.79 -3.76
C ARG A 71 -9.74 11.08 -3.21
N TYR A 72 -8.49 11.05 -2.79
CA TYR A 72 -7.80 12.23 -2.30
C TYR A 72 -6.29 12.09 -2.51
N ARG A 73 -5.60 13.25 -2.47
CA ARG A 73 -4.15 13.31 -2.57
C ARG A 73 -3.58 13.66 -1.20
N PRO A 74 -3.04 12.69 -0.48
CA PRO A 74 -2.45 12.97 0.82
C PRO A 74 -1.23 13.88 0.68
N LEU A 75 -1.12 14.83 1.60
CA LEU A 75 0.05 15.71 1.68
C LEU A 75 1.08 15.06 2.60
N VAL A 76 1.77 14.07 2.07
CA VAL A 76 2.78 13.31 2.81
C VAL A 76 4.13 13.49 2.10
N ALA A 77 5.17 13.78 2.88
CA ALA A 77 6.52 13.87 2.33
C ALA A 77 6.95 12.49 1.79
N PRO A 78 7.79 12.46 0.73
CA PRO A 78 8.32 11.20 0.24
C PRO A 78 9.08 10.45 1.34
N VAL A 79 9.00 9.13 1.32
CA VAL A 79 9.66 8.28 2.31
C VAL A 79 10.72 7.41 1.65
N GLU A 80 11.78 7.11 2.39
CA GLU A 80 12.81 6.20 1.92
C GLU A 80 12.38 4.75 2.07
N ARG A 81 11.63 4.46 3.11
CA ARG A 81 11.17 3.11 3.43
C ARG A 81 9.74 3.13 3.92
N LEU A 82 8.98 2.16 3.47
CA LEU A 82 7.61 1.94 3.93
C LEU A 82 7.61 0.64 4.74
N ARG A 83 7.32 0.75 6.03
CA ARG A 83 7.30 -0.40 6.92
C ARG A 83 5.86 -0.83 7.18
N LEU A 84 5.55 -2.07 6.82
CA LEU A 84 4.22 -2.63 6.96
C LEU A 84 4.22 -3.68 8.07
N ALA A 85 3.31 -3.49 9.03
CA ALA A 85 3.09 -4.49 10.06
C ALA A 85 2.36 -5.69 9.43
N ASN A 86 2.89 -6.87 9.67
CA ASN A 86 2.28 -8.11 9.22
C ASN A 86 1.90 -8.92 10.46
N SER A 87 0.66 -8.75 10.92
CA SER A 87 0.16 -9.44 12.10
C SER A 87 -1.06 -10.29 11.75
N ALA A 88 -1.30 -11.32 12.57
CA ALA A 88 -2.46 -12.18 12.39
C ALA A 88 -3.79 -11.46 12.60
N TYR A 89 -3.76 -10.25 13.14
CA TYR A 89 -4.95 -9.44 13.43
C TYR A 89 -5.29 -8.43 12.35
N THR A 90 -4.38 -8.17 11.42
CA THR A 90 -4.63 -7.28 10.29
C THR A 90 -4.80 -8.12 9.04
N ALA A 91 -5.76 -7.73 8.20
CA ALA A 91 -5.91 -8.35 6.88
C ALA A 91 -4.61 -8.15 6.11
N ASP A 92 -4.19 -9.16 5.36
CA ASP A 92 -2.97 -9.12 4.59
C ASP A 92 -2.99 -7.98 3.58
N TYR A 93 -1.88 -7.29 3.48
CA TYR A 93 -1.69 -6.32 2.42
C TYR A 93 -1.64 -7.02 1.08
N GLU A 94 -2.19 -6.35 0.07
CA GLU A 94 -2.04 -6.75 -1.31
C GLU A 94 -1.14 -5.74 -2.02
N LEU A 95 -0.27 -6.24 -2.88
CA LEU A 95 0.56 -5.42 -3.74
C LEU A 95 0.05 -5.54 -5.16
N CYS A 96 -0.31 -4.40 -5.74
CA CYS A 96 -0.87 -4.34 -7.09
C CYS A 96 0.14 -3.68 -8.04
N PHE A 97 0.49 -4.37 -9.10
CA PHE A 97 1.35 -3.87 -10.17
C PHE A 97 1.06 -4.64 -11.46
N ASP A 98 1.32 -4.03 -12.59
CA ASP A 98 1.07 -4.63 -13.91
C ASP A 98 -0.38 -5.14 -14.06
N GLY A 99 -1.34 -4.40 -13.48
CA GLY A 99 -2.77 -4.71 -13.60
C GLY A 99 -3.26 -5.86 -12.71
N ARG A 100 -2.44 -6.36 -11.80
CA ARG A 100 -2.81 -7.46 -10.90
C ARG A 100 -2.51 -7.13 -9.46
N CYS A 101 -3.38 -7.62 -8.56
CA CYS A 101 -3.17 -7.55 -7.12
C CYS A 101 -2.89 -8.94 -6.56
N ARG A 102 -1.85 -9.06 -5.74
CA ARG A 102 -1.47 -10.31 -5.08
C ARG A 102 -1.20 -10.06 -3.61
N PRO A 103 -1.47 -11.05 -2.74
CA PRO A 103 -1.05 -10.93 -1.35
C PRO A 103 0.43 -10.60 -1.23
N LEU A 104 0.78 -9.66 -0.37
CA LEU A 104 2.16 -9.24 -0.20
C LEU A 104 3.06 -10.42 0.21
N ALA A 105 2.58 -11.30 1.07
CA ALA A 105 3.29 -12.50 1.47
C ALA A 105 3.61 -13.42 0.30
N GLU A 106 2.71 -13.53 -0.68
CA GLU A 106 2.93 -14.32 -1.89
C GLU A 106 4.01 -13.70 -2.78
N VAL A 107 3.96 -12.38 -2.97
CA VAL A 107 4.96 -11.66 -3.76
C VAL A 107 6.35 -11.78 -3.12
N ALA A 108 6.41 -11.67 -1.82
CA ALA A 108 7.65 -11.79 -1.07
C ALA A 108 8.17 -13.22 -0.94
N GLY A 109 7.31 -14.21 -1.15
CA GLY A 109 7.67 -15.62 -0.99
C GLY A 109 7.99 -16.01 0.44
N SER A 110 7.52 -15.28 1.43
CA SER A 110 7.90 -15.52 2.81
C SER A 110 6.85 -15.20 3.85
N ALA A 111 7.23 -15.50 4.92
CA ALA A 111 6.88 -15.59 6.31
C ALA A 111 5.73 -14.71 6.74
N GLU A 112 4.74 -15.38 7.22
CA GLU A 112 3.71 -14.82 8.06
C GLU A 112 4.36 -14.17 9.30
N ASN A 113 3.78 -13.06 9.75
CA ASN A 113 4.11 -12.39 11.01
C ASN A 113 5.46 -11.66 11.08
N ALA A 114 6.14 -11.44 9.98
CA ALA A 114 7.33 -10.59 9.97
C ALA A 114 7.00 -9.22 9.37
N PRO A 115 7.45 -8.11 9.96
CA PRO A 115 7.32 -6.81 9.35
C PRO A 115 7.98 -6.79 7.96
N MET A 116 7.33 -6.16 7.01
CA MET A 116 7.84 -6.04 5.64
C MET A 116 8.23 -4.60 5.38
N GLU A 117 9.38 -4.39 4.77
CA GLU A 117 9.81 -3.07 4.33
C GLU A 117 9.82 -3.00 2.81
N LEU A 118 9.28 -1.91 2.26
CA LEU A 118 9.34 -1.59 0.85
C LEU A 118 10.24 -0.38 0.66
N HIS A 119 11.14 -0.45 -0.30
CA HIS A 119 12.03 0.68 -0.62
C HIS A 119 12.43 0.66 -2.08
N ALA A 120 12.81 1.82 -2.59
CA ALA A 120 13.37 1.92 -3.94
C ALA A 120 14.79 1.35 -3.97
N CYS A 121 15.10 0.65 -5.03
CA CYS A 121 16.44 0.07 -5.17
C CYS A 121 16.97 0.05 -6.62
#